data_a400fbca13952671ac4cfb129151833d
#
_entry.id   a400fbca13952671ac4cfb129151833d
#
_cell.length_a   1.000
_cell.length_b   1.000
_cell.length_c   1.000
_cell.angle_alpha   90.00
_cell.angle_beta   90.00
_cell.angle_gamma   90.00
#
_symmetry.space_group_name_H-M   'P 1'
#
loop_
_entity.id
_entity.type
_entity.pdbx_description
1 polymer ?
#
loop_
_entity_poly.entity_id
_entity_poly.type
_entity_poly.pdbx_seq_one_letter_code
_entity_poly.pdbx_strand_id
1 'polypeptide(L)'
;RDIGLILDEIKAFNSNLHLCCLLTYGCLLRPHREIRELCWGDFSNDLSQIHLSGHRNKSGRNRIVPVPKYIRENLHAGDLNCNVFSGNQKAYNQDYFKCLWRRFKSQSKLIDTNQTLYSFRHSGAIEIYKRTGSLVKLQKVMGHSSLNVSLTYLRGLEVGELTEEDMPMV
;
A
#
# COMPACT_ATOMS: atom_id res chain seq x y z
N ARG A 1 -5.71 12.12 -11.22
CA ARG A 1 -5.44 11.09 -12.23
C ARG A 1 -6.18 9.82 -11.91
N ASP A 2 -6.57 9.10 -12.95
CA ASP A 2 -7.26 7.83 -12.79
C ASP A 2 -6.26 6.73 -12.41
N ILE A 3 -6.29 6.33 -11.15
CA ILE A 3 -5.39 5.31 -10.62
C ILE A 3 -5.67 3.94 -11.25
N GLY A 4 -6.93 3.68 -11.64
CA GLY A 4 -7.31 2.45 -12.30
C GLY A 4 -6.62 2.27 -13.65
N LEU A 5 -6.54 3.32 -14.46
CA LEU A 5 -5.84 3.29 -15.75
C LEU A 5 -4.34 3.03 -15.56
N ILE A 6 -3.73 3.64 -14.56
CA ILE A 6 -2.32 3.43 -14.24
C ILE A 6 -2.09 1.97 -13.83
N LEU A 7 -2.93 1.43 -12.96
CA LEU A 7 -2.83 0.04 -12.51
C LEU A 7 -3.02 -0.96 -13.66
N ASP A 8 -3.93 -0.69 -14.59
CA ASP A 8 -4.12 -1.53 -15.78
C ASP A 8 -2.87 -1.54 -16.68
N GLU A 9 -2.25 -0.37 -16.88
CA GLU A 9 -1.01 -0.26 -17.65
C GLU A 9 0.14 -1.03 -16.96
N ILE A 10 0.24 -0.93 -15.63
CA ILE A 10 1.25 -1.66 -14.86
C ILE A 10 1.01 -3.17 -14.94
N LYS A 11 -0.24 -3.61 -14.89
CA LYS A 11 -0.60 -5.04 -15.01
C LYS A 11 -0.14 -5.62 -16.34
N ALA A 12 -0.31 -4.88 -17.43
CA ALA A 12 0.15 -5.28 -18.75
C ALA A 12 1.69 -5.31 -18.84
N PHE A 13 2.37 -4.48 -18.06
CA PHE A 13 3.83 -4.40 -18.04
C PHE A 13 4.48 -5.53 -17.23
N ASN A 14 4.05 -5.75 -15.97
CA ASN A 14 4.65 -6.73 -15.08
C ASN A 14 3.71 -7.06 -13.92
N SER A 15 3.41 -8.34 -13.73
CA SER A 15 2.47 -8.80 -12.70
C SER A 15 2.98 -8.57 -11.27
N ASN A 16 4.28 -8.71 -11.03
CA ASN A 16 4.86 -8.46 -9.70
C ASN A 16 4.81 -6.98 -9.34
N LEU A 17 5.12 -6.09 -10.29
CA LEU A 17 4.99 -4.65 -10.08
C LEU A 17 3.53 -4.27 -9.84
N HIS A 18 2.61 -4.85 -10.59
CA HIS A 18 1.18 -4.62 -10.40
C HIS A 18 0.72 -4.99 -8.99
N LEU A 19 1.07 -6.19 -8.51
CA LEU A 19 0.70 -6.61 -7.16
C LEU A 19 1.37 -5.72 -6.10
N CYS A 20 2.62 -5.33 -6.31
CA CYS A 20 3.29 -4.36 -5.42
C CYS A 20 2.52 -3.05 -5.32
N CYS A 21 2.08 -2.50 -6.44
CA CYS A 21 1.29 -1.25 -6.45
C CYS A 21 -0.08 -1.41 -5.81
N LEU A 22 -0.75 -2.55 -6.02
CA LEU A 22 -2.01 -2.86 -5.35
C LEU A 22 -1.86 -2.90 -3.83
N LEU A 23 -0.82 -3.55 -3.34
CA LEU A 23 -0.56 -3.66 -1.89
C LEU A 23 -0.12 -2.32 -1.29
N THR A 24 0.60 -1.52 -2.06
CA THR A 24 1.01 -0.18 -1.62
C THR A 24 -0.20 0.75 -1.50
N TYR A 25 -1.09 0.72 -2.46
CA TYR A 25 -2.30 1.56 -2.50
C TYR A 25 -3.39 1.06 -1.55
N GLY A 26 -3.72 -0.23 -1.62
CA GLY A 26 -4.91 -0.78 -0.96
C GLY A 26 -4.67 -1.33 0.43
N CYS A 27 -3.41 -1.64 0.78
CA CYS A 27 -3.03 -2.14 2.11
C CYS A 27 -2.03 -1.21 2.80
N LEU A 28 -1.58 -0.15 2.15
CA LEU A 28 -0.64 0.85 2.66
C LEU A 28 0.67 0.26 3.17
N LEU A 29 1.12 -0.82 2.55
CA LEU A 29 2.42 -1.43 2.86
C LEU A 29 3.55 -0.65 2.17
N ARG A 30 4.74 -0.70 2.78
CA ARG A 30 5.96 -0.12 2.21
C ARG A 30 6.55 -1.05 1.15
N PRO A 31 6.79 -0.57 -0.09
CA PRO A 31 7.14 -1.47 -1.21
C PRO A 31 8.50 -2.14 -1.08
N HIS A 32 9.53 -1.43 -0.61
CA HIS A 32 10.91 -1.92 -0.69
C HIS A 32 11.31 -2.81 0.47
N ARG A 33 10.55 -2.83 1.54
CA ARG A 33 10.82 -3.66 2.71
C ARG A 33 9.65 -4.61 2.99
N GLU A 34 8.50 -4.08 3.36
CA GLU A 34 7.36 -4.90 3.78
C GLU A 34 6.82 -5.77 2.64
N ILE A 35 6.58 -5.19 1.47
CA ILE A 35 6.04 -5.92 0.33
C ILE A 35 7.07 -6.87 -0.25
N ARG A 36 8.27 -6.40 -0.50
CA ARG A 36 9.34 -7.22 -1.11
C ARG A 36 9.65 -8.49 -0.30
N GLU A 37 9.58 -8.41 1.02
CA GLU A 37 9.87 -9.53 1.92
C GLU A 37 8.63 -10.34 2.32
N LEU A 38 7.45 -10.03 1.74
CA LEU A 38 6.19 -10.66 2.08
C LEU A 38 6.18 -12.13 1.71
N CYS A 39 5.82 -12.98 2.69
CA CYS A 39 5.65 -14.42 2.50
C CYS A 39 4.18 -14.80 2.63
N TRP A 40 3.80 -15.93 2.06
CA TRP A 40 2.43 -16.42 2.17
C TRP A 40 2.00 -16.69 3.62
N GLY A 41 2.97 -17.04 4.49
CA GLY A 41 2.71 -17.19 5.92
C GLY A 41 2.33 -15.91 6.66
N ASP A 42 2.53 -14.74 6.06
CA ASP A 42 2.11 -13.46 6.62
C ASP A 42 0.61 -13.19 6.42
N PHE A 43 -0.04 -13.94 5.53
CA PHE A 43 -1.47 -13.84 5.29
C PHE A 43 -2.27 -14.76 6.22
N SER A 44 -3.49 -14.35 6.54
CA SER A 44 -4.50 -15.26 7.12
C SER A 44 -4.86 -16.34 6.10
N ASN A 45 -5.48 -17.45 6.58
CA ASN A 45 -5.82 -18.60 5.73
C ASN A 45 -6.72 -18.24 4.55
N ASP A 46 -7.62 -17.30 4.74
CA ASP A 46 -8.54 -16.81 3.70
C ASP A 46 -8.01 -15.63 2.91
N LEU A 47 -6.75 -15.24 3.14
CA LEU A 47 -6.07 -14.10 2.49
C LEU A 47 -6.72 -12.74 2.80
N SER A 48 -7.61 -12.65 3.79
CA SER A 48 -8.31 -11.41 4.12
C SER A 48 -7.52 -10.43 4.96
N GLN A 49 -6.41 -10.88 5.56
CA GLN A 49 -5.54 -10.08 6.42
C GLN A 49 -4.08 -10.37 6.16
N ILE A 50 -3.24 -9.34 6.36
CA ILE A 50 -1.78 -9.47 6.42
C ILE A 50 -1.33 -9.12 7.83
N HIS A 51 -0.51 -9.97 8.42
CA HIS A 51 0.07 -9.81 9.75
C HIS A 51 1.56 -9.50 9.62
N LEU A 52 1.97 -8.29 9.98
CA LEU A 52 3.37 -7.87 9.97
C LEU A 52 3.89 -7.74 11.40
N SER A 53 4.96 -8.46 11.71
CA SER A 53 5.64 -8.31 13.01
C SER A 53 6.42 -7.00 13.09
N GLY A 54 6.59 -6.48 14.30
CA GLY A 54 7.35 -5.26 14.53
C GLY A 54 8.81 -5.33 14.09
N HIS A 55 9.38 -6.53 14.03
CA HIS A 55 10.76 -6.74 13.56
C HIS A 55 10.93 -6.44 12.07
N ARG A 56 9.87 -6.47 11.29
CA ARG A 56 9.88 -6.34 9.84
C ARG A 56 9.44 -4.97 9.34
N ASN A 57 8.99 -4.09 10.22
CA ASN A 57 8.53 -2.77 9.82
C ASN A 57 9.32 -1.66 10.52
N LYS A 58 9.29 -0.47 9.92
CA LYS A 58 10.05 0.69 10.37
C LYS A 58 9.64 1.19 11.75
N SER A 59 8.37 1.01 12.12
CA SER A 59 7.82 1.52 13.39
C SER A 59 8.14 0.62 14.60
N GLY A 60 8.62 -0.61 14.37
CA GLY A 60 8.85 -1.60 15.41
C GLY A 60 7.58 -2.17 16.03
N ARG A 61 6.41 -1.90 15.47
CA ARG A 61 5.10 -2.34 15.98
C ARG A 61 4.49 -3.42 15.12
N ASN A 62 3.80 -4.38 15.76
CA ASN A 62 2.98 -5.35 15.06
C ASN A 62 1.82 -4.62 14.36
N ARG A 63 1.46 -5.09 13.17
CA ARG A 63 0.40 -4.48 12.38
C ARG A 63 -0.42 -5.53 11.65
N ILE A 64 -1.73 -5.41 11.72
CA ILE A 64 -2.68 -6.23 10.98
C ILE A 64 -3.39 -5.32 9.99
N VAL A 65 -3.38 -5.72 8.72
CA VAL A 65 -3.97 -4.93 7.64
C VAL A 65 -4.99 -5.77 6.89
N PRO A 66 -6.23 -5.26 6.71
CA PRO A 66 -7.21 -5.92 5.85
C PRO A 66 -6.76 -5.91 4.39
N VAL A 67 -7.07 -6.99 3.68
CA VAL A 67 -6.80 -7.11 2.24
C VAL A 67 -8.11 -7.02 1.48
N PRO A 68 -8.36 -5.93 0.74
CA PRO A 68 -9.59 -5.79 -0.04
C PRO A 68 -9.78 -6.90 -1.08
N LYS A 69 -11.03 -7.18 -1.42
CA LYS A 69 -11.39 -8.23 -2.38
C LYS A 69 -10.65 -8.12 -3.71
N TYR A 70 -10.56 -6.90 -4.27
CA TYR A 70 -9.89 -6.69 -5.57
C TYR A 70 -8.40 -7.04 -5.55
N ILE A 71 -7.77 -7.00 -4.37
CA ILE A 71 -6.38 -7.46 -4.19
C ILE A 71 -6.34 -8.97 -4.03
N ARG A 72 -7.24 -9.55 -3.21
CA ARG A 72 -7.31 -11.02 -3.02
C ARG A 72 -7.46 -11.76 -4.34
N GLU A 73 -8.21 -11.21 -5.27
CA GLU A 73 -8.43 -11.80 -6.61
C GLU A 73 -7.13 -11.90 -7.43
N ASN A 74 -6.09 -11.16 -7.06
CA ASN A 74 -4.78 -11.20 -7.69
C ASN A 74 -3.75 -12.02 -6.89
N LEU A 75 -4.18 -12.69 -5.81
CA LEU A 75 -3.31 -13.51 -4.99
C LEU A 75 -3.45 -14.99 -5.34
N HIS A 76 -2.32 -15.68 -5.53
CA HIS A 76 -2.27 -17.11 -5.81
C HIS A 76 -1.36 -17.76 -4.76
N ALA A 77 -1.97 -18.17 -3.63
CA ALA A 77 -1.24 -18.68 -2.48
C ALA A 77 -0.31 -19.85 -2.82
N GLY A 78 0.90 -19.75 -2.31
CA GLY A 78 1.92 -20.80 -2.36
C GLY A 78 2.26 -21.32 -0.97
N ASP A 79 3.40 -21.98 -0.86
CA ASP A 79 3.90 -22.48 0.42
C ASP A 79 4.13 -21.34 1.40
N LEU A 80 3.80 -21.56 2.68
CA LEU A 80 3.83 -20.52 3.71
C LEU A 80 5.20 -19.86 3.86
N ASN A 81 6.28 -20.60 3.66
CA ASN A 81 7.65 -20.10 3.77
C ASN A 81 8.15 -19.39 2.50
N CYS A 82 7.38 -19.45 1.41
CA CYS A 82 7.80 -18.86 0.15
C CYS A 82 7.38 -17.39 0.06
N ASN A 83 8.29 -16.60 -0.51
CA ASN A 83 8.05 -15.20 -0.85
C ASN A 83 6.97 -15.10 -1.93
N VAL A 84 6.07 -14.13 -1.78
CA VAL A 84 4.93 -13.92 -2.70
C VAL A 84 5.39 -13.66 -4.14
N PHE A 85 6.51 -12.99 -4.32
CA PHE A 85 6.98 -12.53 -5.64
C PHE A 85 8.00 -13.48 -6.27
N SER A 86 8.97 -13.95 -5.50
CA SER A 86 10.02 -14.84 -6.01
C SER A 86 9.57 -16.30 -6.14
N GLY A 87 8.56 -16.70 -5.38
CA GLY A 87 8.09 -18.08 -5.34
C GLY A 87 9.03 -19.04 -4.62
N ASN A 88 10.09 -18.55 -4.00
CA ASN A 88 11.00 -19.34 -3.17
C ASN A 88 11.22 -18.65 -1.80
N GLN A 89 12.06 -19.23 -0.95
CA GLN A 89 12.25 -18.71 0.41
C GLN A 89 13.01 -17.39 0.48
N LYS A 90 13.69 -17.01 -0.61
CA LYS A 90 14.51 -15.81 -0.65
C LYS A 90 13.78 -14.68 -1.40
N ALA A 91 13.69 -13.51 -0.78
CA ALA A 91 13.19 -12.31 -1.44
C ALA A 91 14.12 -11.85 -2.55
N TYR A 92 13.57 -11.16 -3.56
CA TYR A 92 14.37 -10.44 -4.53
C TYR A 92 15.22 -9.36 -3.84
N ASN A 93 16.26 -8.85 -4.53
CA ASN A 93 17.15 -7.83 -3.98
C ASN A 93 16.42 -6.53 -3.64
N GLN A 94 17.07 -5.67 -2.85
CA GLN A 94 16.48 -4.43 -2.33
C GLN A 94 15.98 -3.47 -3.42
N ASP A 95 16.59 -3.49 -4.60
CA ASP A 95 16.25 -2.57 -5.69
C ASP A 95 15.27 -3.18 -6.70
N TYR A 96 14.75 -4.37 -6.45
CA TYR A 96 13.89 -5.10 -7.40
C TYR A 96 12.72 -4.25 -7.90
N PHE A 97 11.89 -3.74 -7.00
CA PHE A 97 10.73 -2.93 -7.39
C PHE A 97 11.12 -1.53 -7.88
N LYS A 98 12.20 -0.98 -7.34
CA LYS A 98 12.73 0.30 -7.81
C LYS A 98 13.18 0.24 -9.26
N CYS A 99 13.85 -0.84 -9.65
CA CYS A 99 14.27 -1.06 -11.04
C CYS A 99 13.07 -1.28 -11.97
N LEU A 100 12.09 -2.10 -11.55
CA LEU A 100 10.85 -2.30 -12.32
C LEU A 100 10.09 -0.99 -12.51
N TRP A 101 9.95 -0.20 -11.45
CA TRP A 101 9.26 1.09 -11.51
C TRP A 101 9.95 2.06 -12.48
N ARG A 102 11.27 2.14 -12.43
CA ARG A 102 12.04 2.98 -13.33
C ARG A 102 11.82 2.59 -14.79
N ARG A 103 11.84 1.29 -15.09
CA ARG A 103 11.60 0.76 -16.44
C ARG A 103 10.17 1.05 -16.90
N PHE A 104 9.19 0.82 -16.05
CA PHE A 104 7.79 1.16 -16.33
C PHE A 104 7.63 2.65 -16.62
N LYS A 105 8.18 3.48 -15.74
CA LYS A 105 8.07 4.94 -15.82
C LYS A 105 8.68 5.49 -17.11
N SER A 106 9.76 4.88 -17.60
CA SER A 106 10.44 5.33 -18.83
C SER A 106 9.56 5.17 -20.07
N GLN A 107 8.61 4.26 -20.07
CA GLN A 107 7.71 4.00 -21.21
C GLN A 107 6.28 4.48 -20.99
N SER A 108 5.88 4.80 -19.77
CA SER A 108 4.51 5.24 -19.47
C SER A 108 4.32 6.71 -19.78
N LYS A 109 3.18 7.04 -20.36
CA LYS A 109 2.74 8.42 -20.58
C LYS A 109 1.80 8.92 -19.47
N LEU A 110 1.44 8.04 -18.53
CA LEU A 110 0.51 8.36 -17.44
C LEU A 110 1.22 8.81 -16.16
N ILE A 111 2.53 8.62 -16.07
CA ILE A 111 3.32 8.86 -14.87
C ILE A 111 4.15 10.13 -15.01
N ASP A 112 4.05 11.01 -14.03
CA ASP A 112 4.88 12.22 -13.95
C ASP A 112 6.29 11.91 -13.44
N THR A 113 7.23 12.79 -13.75
CA THR A 113 8.65 12.63 -13.46
C THR A 113 8.95 12.40 -11.97
N ASN A 114 8.21 13.06 -11.08
CA ASN A 114 8.43 13.00 -9.64
C ASN A 114 7.58 11.94 -8.92
N GLN A 115 6.76 11.17 -9.63
CA GLN A 115 5.98 10.09 -9.03
C GLN A 115 6.86 8.86 -8.78
N THR A 116 6.67 8.27 -7.59
CA THR A 116 7.36 7.05 -7.16
C THR A 116 6.33 6.01 -6.70
N LEU A 117 6.81 4.82 -6.32
CA LEU A 117 5.93 3.80 -5.72
C LEU A 117 5.22 4.32 -4.46
N TYR A 118 5.87 5.16 -3.68
CA TYR A 118 5.26 5.78 -2.49
C TYR A 118 4.08 6.70 -2.84
N SER A 119 3.97 7.15 -4.06
CA SER A 119 2.80 7.93 -4.51
C SER A 119 1.49 7.13 -4.39
N PHE A 120 1.55 5.81 -4.59
CA PHE A 120 0.40 4.92 -4.34
C PHE A 120 0.03 4.87 -2.86
N ARG A 121 1.03 4.84 -1.98
CA ARG A 121 0.79 4.83 -0.54
C ARG A 121 0.14 6.13 -0.08
N HIS A 122 0.62 7.25 -0.59
CA HIS A 122 0.03 8.56 -0.34
C HIS A 122 -1.43 8.64 -0.80
N SER A 123 -1.70 8.20 -2.02
CA SER A 123 -3.07 8.17 -2.56
C SER A 123 -3.99 7.27 -1.76
N GLY A 124 -3.51 6.10 -1.34
CA GLY A 124 -4.25 5.18 -0.50
C GLY A 124 -4.58 5.76 0.88
N ALA A 125 -3.62 6.47 1.48
CA ALA A 125 -3.82 7.13 2.77
C ALA A 125 -4.92 8.20 2.69
N ILE A 126 -4.91 9.02 1.65
CA ILE A 126 -5.95 10.02 1.41
C ILE A 126 -7.31 9.34 1.26
N GLU A 127 -7.40 8.26 0.51
CA GLU A 127 -8.65 7.53 0.30
C GLU A 127 -9.20 6.94 1.61
N ILE A 128 -8.36 6.35 2.44
CA ILE A 128 -8.79 5.85 3.77
C ILE A 128 -9.30 6.98 4.64
N TYR A 129 -8.61 8.11 4.68
CA TYR A 129 -9.07 9.25 5.47
C TYR A 129 -10.41 9.78 4.97
N LYS A 130 -10.59 9.89 3.65
CA LYS A 130 -11.87 10.30 3.05
C LYS A 130 -13.01 9.37 3.44
N ARG A 131 -12.76 8.07 3.49
CA ARG A 131 -13.79 7.07 3.83
C ARG A 131 -14.10 6.98 5.30
N THR A 132 -13.13 7.17 6.17
CA THR A 132 -13.27 6.95 7.61
C THR A 132 -13.36 8.24 8.43
N GLY A 133 -12.78 9.34 7.92
CA GLY A 133 -12.65 10.59 8.68
C GLY A 133 -11.77 10.47 9.92
N SER A 134 -10.98 9.40 10.04
CA SER A 134 -10.25 9.08 11.27
C SER A 134 -8.73 9.04 11.07
N LEU A 135 -8.02 9.96 11.70
CA LEU A 135 -6.56 9.96 11.76
C LEU A 135 -6.03 8.78 12.57
N VAL A 136 -6.77 8.33 13.60
CA VAL A 136 -6.38 7.19 14.42
C VAL A 136 -6.40 5.89 13.61
N LYS A 137 -7.44 5.68 12.81
CA LYS A 137 -7.51 4.52 11.91
C LYS A 137 -6.40 4.56 10.86
N LEU A 138 -6.12 5.74 10.30
CA LEU A 138 -5.03 5.92 9.34
C LEU A 138 -3.68 5.59 9.97
N GLN A 139 -3.40 6.12 11.16
CA GLN A 139 -2.18 5.83 11.91
C GLN A 139 -2.01 4.32 12.12
N LYS A 140 -3.08 3.65 12.53
CA LYS A 140 -3.06 2.21 12.81
C LYS A 140 -2.73 1.39 11.56
N VAL A 141 -3.39 1.65 10.45
CA VAL A 141 -3.18 0.87 9.22
C VAL A 141 -1.81 1.14 8.60
N MET A 142 -1.31 2.36 8.71
CA MET A 142 0.01 2.72 8.18
C MET A 142 1.16 2.28 9.10
N GLY A 143 0.87 1.95 10.36
CA GLY A 143 1.88 1.57 11.34
C GLY A 143 2.76 2.74 11.78
N HIS A 144 2.23 3.96 11.75
CA HIS A 144 2.96 5.15 12.20
C HIS A 144 3.01 5.23 13.72
N SER A 145 4.16 5.68 14.25
CA SER A 145 4.36 5.85 15.69
C SER A 145 3.65 7.08 16.25
N SER A 146 3.30 8.06 15.41
CA SER A 146 2.61 9.28 15.82
C SER A 146 1.61 9.76 14.77
N LEU A 147 0.62 10.56 15.21
CA LEU A 147 -0.34 11.20 14.31
C LEU A 147 0.31 12.21 13.37
N ASN A 148 1.38 12.86 13.80
CA ASN A 148 2.11 13.82 12.96
C ASN A 148 2.65 13.18 11.68
N VAL A 149 3.13 11.96 11.77
CA VAL A 149 3.60 11.20 10.59
C VAL A 149 2.43 10.92 9.64
N SER A 150 1.26 10.53 10.18
CA SER A 150 0.05 10.31 9.37
C SER A 150 -0.42 11.60 8.69
N LEU A 151 -0.37 12.74 9.38
CA LEU A 151 -0.74 14.04 8.81
C LEU A 151 0.11 14.41 7.59
N THR A 152 1.37 14.00 7.57
CA THR A 152 2.25 14.23 6.41
C THR A 152 1.69 13.62 5.12
N TYR A 153 1.01 12.48 5.24
CA TYR A 153 0.38 11.80 4.10
C TYR A 153 -0.89 12.48 3.61
N LEU A 154 -1.46 13.41 4.38
CA LEU A 154 -2.69 14.13 4.02
C LEU A 154 -2.42 15.51 3.43
N ARG A 155 -1.18 15.85 3.15
CA ARG A 155 -0.84 17.13 2.50
C ARG A 155 -1.54 17.26 1.16
N GLY A 156 -2.11 18.43 0.92
CA GLY A 156 -2.85 18.71 -0.29
C GLY A 156 -4.29 18.17 -0.30
N LEU A 157 -4.74 17.56 0.80
CA LEU A 157 -6.15 17.19 0.92
C LEU A 157 -7.00 18.46 1.01
N GLU A 158 -7.92 18.61 0.07
CA GLU A 158 -8.90 19.69 0.12
C GLU A 158 -10.00 19.33 1.13
N VAL A 159 -10.26 20.25 2.05
CA VAL A 159 -11.34 20.13 3.05
C VAL A 159 -12.39 21.16 2.71
N GLY A 160 -13.65 20.71 2.59
CA GLY A 160 -14.78 21.60 2.39
C GLY A 160 -15.02 22.52 3.60
N GLU A 161 -15.78 23.59 3.39
CA GLU A 161 -16.18 24.47 4.47
C GLU A 161 -17.05 23.73 5.48
N LEU A 162 -16.97 24.14 6.76
CA LEU A 162 -17.82 23.58 7.81
C LEU A 162 -19.28 23.93 7.53
N THR A 163 -20.14 22.94 7.76
CA THR A 163 -21.60 23.10 7.72
C THR A 163 -22.16 23.04 9.14
N GLU A 164 -23.44 23.39 9.29
CA GLU A 164 -24.10 23.27 10.59
C GLU A 164 -24.04 21.85 11.17
N GLU A 165 -24.13 20.84 10.30
CA GLU A 165 -24.09 19.42 10.70
C GLU A 165 -22.75 19.01 11.28
N ASP A 166 -21.66 19.72 10.93
CA ASP A 166 -20.32 19.45 11.44
C ASP A 166 -20.13 19.98 12.87
N MET A 167 -21.03 20.88 13.33
CA MET A 167 -20.88 21.55 14.59
C MET A 167 -21.42 20.70 15.75
N PRO A 168 -20.87 20.88 16.99
CA PRO A 168 -21.38 20.16 18.16
C PRO A 168 -22.86 20.43 18.39
N MET A 169 -23.60 19.38 18.71
CA MET A 169 -25.03 19.43 19.01
C MET A 169 -25.26 19.26 20.52
N VAL A 170 -26.35 19.85 21.00
CA VAL A 170 -26.79 19.76 22.43
C VAL A 170 -28.16 19.10 22.51
#